data_8e1b6f3b580e0811e1c9fbcac98c123d
#
_entry.id   8e1b6f3b580e0811e1c9fbcac98c123d
#
_cell.length_a   1.000
_cell.length_b   1.000
_cell.length_c   1.000
_cell.angle_alpha   90.00
_cell.angle_beta   90.00
_cell.angle_gamma   90.00
#
_symmetry.space_group_name_H-M   'P 1'
#
loop_
_entity.id
_entity.type
_entity.pdbx_description
1 polymer ?
#
loop_
_entity_poly.entity_id
_entity_poly.type
_entity_poly.pdbx_seq_one_letter_code
_entity_poly.pdbx_strand_id
1 'polypeptide(L)'
;MNLGQDYNAIFSKIRDFEANAIGQIGEEFLKSVLNAIDEVINDGIIHDEYDIMTKSGVSFEVKTAQKGRTNNTFQFNGINPRYNYDFLICLGVREDKLLYRIFKKDEINYIHKERKYFMKQNEFKKQLVPMNPDNQVNYKLTLNIKELEEITNLIKELERVLGLD
;
A
#
# COMPACT_ATOMS: atom_id res chain seq x y z
N MET A 1 -9.25 -9.70 16.10
CA MET A 1 -7.80 -9.50 15.91
C MET A 1 -7.33 -8.32 16.75
N ASN A 2 -6.26 -8.50 17.50
CA ASN A 2 -5.64 -7.41 18.24
C ASN A 2 -4.49 -6.80 17.42
N LEU A 3 -4.77 -5.73 16.70
CA LEU A 3 -3.78 -5.07 15.83
C LEU A 3 -2.55 -4.57 16.60
N GLY A 4 -2.69 -4.20 17.87
CA GLY A 4 -1.57 -3.74 18.67
C GLY A 4 -0.51 -4.82 18.91
N GLN A 5 -0.94 -6.05 19.20
CA GLN A 5 -0.03 -7.18 19.36
C GLN A 5 0.54 -7.65 18.03
N ASP A 6 -0.31 -7.75 17.00
CA ASP A 6 0.13 -8.14 15.66
C ASP A 6 1.11 -7.12 15.10
N TYR A 7 0.84 -5.84 15.31
CA TYR A 7 1.72 -4.74 14.93
C TYR A 7 3.11 -4.89 15.54
N ASN A 8 3.19 -5.11 16.85
CA ASN A 8 4.47 -5.22 17.54
C ASN A 8 5.29 -6.42 17.05
N ALA A 9 4.63 -7.56 16.80
CA ALA A 9 5.29 -8.75 16.30
C ALA A 9 5.86 -8.52 14.90
N ILE A 10 5.09 -7.89 14.01
CA ILE A 10 5.50 -7.60 12.63
C ILE A 10 6.59 -6.53 12.62
N PHE A 11 6.44 -5.50 13.44
CA PHE A 11 7.42 -4.42 13.53
C PHE A 11 8.79 -4.92 13.98
N SER A 12 8.79 -5.85 14.94
CA SER A 12 10.02 -6.49 15.40
C SER A 12 10.69 -7.29 14.28
N LYS A 13 9.91 -7.99 13.45
CA LYS A 13 10.43 -8.72 12.29
C LYS A 13 11.00 -7.78 11.24
N ILE A 14 10.30 -6.70 10.92
CA ILE A 14 10.70 -5.76 9.87
C ILE A 14 12.04 -5.12 10.19
N ARG A 15 12.30 -4.80 11.45
CA ARG A 15 13.57 -4.18 11.85
C ARG A 15 14.78 -5.06 11.55
N ASP A 16 14.59 -6.37 11.53
CA ASP A 16 15.68 -7.33 11.36
C ASP A 16 15.88 -7.75 9.89
N PHE A 17 15.06 -7.25 8.96
CA PHE A 17 15.11 -7.65 7.55
C PHE A 17 15.65 -6.56 6.64
N GLU A 18 16.24 -7.00 5.51
CA GLU A 18 16.67 -6.10 4.45
C GLU A 18 15.48 -5.50 3.69
N ALA A 19 15.71 -4.40 2.98
CA ALA A 19 14.67 -3.61 2.33
C ALA A 19 13.77 -4.41 1.37
N ASN A 20 14.33 -5.41 0.68
CA ASN A 20 13.56 -6.25 -0.25
C ASN A 20 12.60 -7.22 0.45
N ALA A 21 12.90 -7.59 1.70
CA ALA A 21 12.03 -8.48 2.49
C ALA A 21 10.87 -7.73 3.13
N ILE A 22 10.97 -6.42 3.28
CA ILE A 22 9.93 -5.59 3.90
C ILE A 22 8.63 -5.66 3.11
N GLY A 23 8.71 -5.65 1.78
CA GLY A 23 7.55 -5.76 0.91
C GLY A 23 6.77 -7.05 1.15
N GLN A 24 7.48 -8.16 1.28
CA GLN A 24 6.85 -9.45 1.54
C GLN A 24 6.15 -9.49 2.90
N ILE A 25 6.79 -8.94 3.92
CA ILE A 25 6.22 -8.90 5.27
C ILE A 25 4.96 -8.02 5.30
N GLY A 26 4.99 -6.87 4.62
CA GLY A 26 3.84 -6.00 4.50
C GLY A 26 2.66 -6.68 3.80
N GLU A 27 2.94 -7.39 2.72
CA GLU A 27 1.93 -8.16 1.99
C GLU A 27 1.32 -9.25 2.87
N GLU A 28 2.13 -10.00 3.60
CA GLU A 28 1.65 -11.05 4.51
C GLU A 28 0.81 -10.47 5.63
N PHE A 29 1.19 -9.31 6.16
CA PHE A 29 0.40 -8.63 7.17
C PHE A 29 -0.99 -8.28 6.63
N LEU A 30 -1.07 -7.69 5.46
CA LEU A 30 -2.34 -7.34 4.83
C LEU A 30 -3.19 -8.56 4.53
N LYS A 31 -2.59 -9.64 4.06
CA LYS A 31 -3.31 -10.90 3.85
C LYS A 31 -3.95 -11.41 5.13
N SER A 32 -3.23 -11.34 6.23
CA SER A 32 -3.74 -11.76 7.54
C SER A 32 -4.93 -10.91 7.99
N VAL A 33 -4.81 -9.59 7.84
CA VAL A 33 -5.90 -8.67 8.20
C VAL A 33 -7.13 -8.90 7.33
N LEU A 34 -6.95 -8.96 6.01
CA LEU A 34 -8.06 -9.16 5.06
C LEU A 34 -8.71 -10.51 5.22
N ASN A 35 -7.93 -11.56 5.50
CA ASN A 35 -8.47 -12.90 5.70
C ASN A 35 -9.42 -12.99 6.89
N ALA A 36 -9.24 -12.13 7.88
CA ALA A 36 -10.10 -12.07 9.06
C ALA A 36 -11.45 -11.42 8.78
N ILE A 37 -11.57 -10.59 7.74
CA ILE A 37 -12.79 -9.82 7.45
C ILE A 37 -13.48 -10.22 6.14
N ASP A 38 -12.74 -10.71 5.16
CA ASP A 38 -13.30 -11.11 3.84
C ASP A 38 -12.40 -12.17 3.19
N GLU A 39 -12.12 -13.21 3.84
CA GLU A 39 -11.32 -14.35 3.39
C GLU A 39 -10.52 -14.15 2.09
N VAL A 40 -9.21 -14.36 2.14
CA VAL A 40 -8.29 -14.19 1.01
C VAL A 40 -8.25 -15.48 0.16
N ILE A 41 -8.27 -15.32 -1.16
CA ILE A 41 -8.07 -16.45 -2.07
C ILE A 41 -6.60 -16.85 -2.04
N ASN A 42 -6.36 -18.13 -1.76
CA ASN A 42 -5.00 -18.68 -1.75
C ASN A 42 -4.94 -19.82 -2.78
N ASP A 43 -4.76 -19.45 -4.05
CA ASP A 43 -4.73 -20.39 -5.18
C ASP A 43 -3.31 -20.84 -5.55
N GLY A 44 -2.29 -20.31 -4.87
CA GLY A 44 -0.90 -20.63 -5.16
C GLY A 44 -0.38 -19.99 -6.45
N ILE A 45 -1.15 -19.11 -7.08
CA ILE A 45 -0.79 -18.45 -8.34
C ILE A 45 -0.28 -17.04 -8.05
N ILE A 46 0.82 -16.66 -8.70
CA ILE A 46 1.33 -15.29 -8.65
C ILE A 46 0.65 -14.50 -9.77
N HIS A 47 -0.01 -13.39 -9.38
CA HIS A 47 -0.69 -12.52 -10.32
C HIS A 47 0.13 -11.24 -10.53
N ASP A 48 0.31 -10.85 -11.79
CA ASP A 48 1.16 -9.70 -12.12
C ASP A 48 0.53 -8.36 -11.73
N GLU A 49 -0.80 -8.27 -11.75
CA GLU A 49 -1.51 -7.01 -11.59
C GLU A 49 -1.98 -6.72 -10.15
N TYR A 50 -1.92 -7.70 -9.26
CA TYR A 50 -2.30 -7.50 -7.86
C TYR A 50 -1.61 -8.51 -6.95
N ASP A 51 -1.56 -8.18 -5.65
CA ASP A 51 -0.94 -9.04 -4.64
C ASP A 51 -1.95 -9.91 -3.90
N ILE A 52 -3.16 -9.38 -3.68
CA ILE A 52 -4.17 -10.04 -2.85
C ILE A 52 -5.53 -9.95 -3.53
N MET A 53 -6.29 -11.05 -3.51
CA MET A 53 -7.68 -11.10 -3.94
C MET A 53 -8.53 -11.70 -2.83
N THR A 54 -9.63 -11.04 -2.48
CA THR A 54 -10.58 -11.57 -1.50
C THR A 54 -11.63 -12.42 -2.20
N LYS A 55 -12.37 -13.23 -1.42
CA LYS A 55 -13.45 -14.06 -1.97
C LYS A 55 -14.58 -13.25 -2.59
N SER A 56 -14.83 -12.04 -2.13
CA SER A 56 -15.81 -11.15 -2.75
C SER A 56 -15.32 -10.55 -4.07
N GLY A 57 -14.09 -10.82 -4.49
CA GLY A 57 -13.55 -10.40 -5.78
C GLY A 57 -12.86 -9.05 -5.76
N VAL A 58 -12.46 -8.57 -4.60
CA VAL A 58 -11.76 -7.29 -4.47
C VAL A 58 -10.25 -7.53 -4.46
N SER A 59 -9.52 -6.81 -5.31
CA SER A 59 -8.06 -6.97 -5.45
C SER A 59 -7.29 -5.80 -4.87
N PHE A 60 -6.13 -6.13 -4.30
CA PHE A 60 -5.27 -5.17 -3.62
C PHE A 60 -3.83 -5.28 -4.11
N GLU A 61 -3.22 -4.13 -4.37
CA GLU A 61 -1.77 -3.99 -4.54
C GLU A 61 -1.22 -3.43 -3.24
N VAL A 62 -0.14 -4.00 -2.72
CA VAL A 62 0.46 -3.58 -1.45
C VAL A 62 1.86 -3.04 -1.68
N LYS A 63 2.14 -1.85 -1.19
CA LYS A 63 3.48 -1.26 -1.20
C LYS A 63 3.88 -0.92 0.22
N THR A 64 5.10 -1.27 0.58
CA THR A 64 5.63 -1.05 1.93
C THR A 64 6.92 -0.24 1.84
N ALA A 65 7.05 0.74 2.72
CA ALA A 65 8.24 1.59 2.77
C ALA A 65 8.63 1.88 4.20
N GLN A 66 9.94 1.99 4.43
CA GLN A 66 10.46 2.51 5.69
C GLN A 66 10.60 4.02 5.62
N LYS A 67 10.57 4.67 6.78
CA LYS A 67 10.80 6.11 6.87
C LYS A 67 12.20 6.47 6.34
N GLY A 68 12.29 7.54 5.54
CA GLY A 68 13.56 8.08 5.08
C GLY A 68 14.43 8.58 6.25
N ARG A 69 15.75 8.60 6.05
CA ARG A 69 16.70 8.95 7.11
C ARG A 69 16.63 10.40 7.56
N THR A 70 16.39 11.31 6.63
CA THR A 70 16.56 12.74 6.84
C THR A 70 15.27 13.54 6.95
N ASN A 71 14.13 12.92 6.64
CA ASN A 71 12.83 13.59 6.64
C ASN A 71 11.71 12.60 7.01
N ASN A 72 10.54 13.14 7.28
CA ASN A 72 9.38 12.32 7.66
C ASN A 72 8.60 11.87 6.42
N THR A 73 9.28 11.25 5.46
CA THR A 73 8.68 10.78 4.22
C THR A 73 8.86 9.29 4.03
N PHE A 74 7.95 8.72 3.24
CA PHE A 74 7.97 7.31 2.84
C PHE A 74 7.90 7.27 1.32
N GLN A 75 8.84 6.60 0.69
CA GLN A 75 8.87 6.46 -0.76
C GLN A 75 8.38 5.06 -1.16
N PHE A 76 7.20 5.01 -1.76
CA PHE A 76 6.59 3.77 -2.23
C PHE A 76 6.96 3.55 -3.69
N ASN A 77 7.73 2.50 -3.96
CA ASN A 77 8.31 2.22 -5.26
C ASN A 77 7.55 1.13 -6.00
N GLY A 78 7.70 1.12 -7.33
CA GLY A 78 7.19 0.03 -8.15
C GLY A 78 5.70 0.09 -8.43
N ILE A 79 5.08 1.26 -8.37
CA ILE A 79 3.67 1.42 -8.71
C ILE A 79 3.54 1.46 -10.23
N ASN A 80 2.80 0.49 -10.79
CA ASN A 80 2.50 0.47 -12.22
C ASN A 80 1.07 0.98 -12.42
N PRO A 81 0.89 2.19 -12.98
CA PRO A 81 -0.45 2.77 -13.12
C PRO A 81 -1.33 2.07 -14.16
N ARG A 82 -0.78 1.13 -14.92
CA ARG A 82 -1.52 0.36 -15.93
C ARG A 82 -2.06 -0.96 -15.39
N TYR A 83 -1.64 -1.36 -14.18
CA TYR A 83 -2.13 -2.60 -13.57
C TYR A 83 -3.59 -2.43 -13.13
N ASN A 84 -4.31 -3.54 -13.16
CA ASN A 84 -5.75 -3.56 -12.90
C ASN A 84 -6.03 -4.22 -11.55
N TYR A 85 -6.02 -3.41 -10.49
CA TYR A 85 -6.42 -3.78 -9.14
C TYR A 85 -7.46 -2.79 -8.64
N ASP A 86 -8.15 -3.11 -7.55
CA ASP A 86 -9.18 -2.23 -7.01
C ASP A 86 -8.61 -1.17 -6.06
N PHE A 87 -7.69 -1.59 -5.19
CA PHE A 87 -7.11 -0.71 -4.16
C PHE A 87 -5.60 -0.85 -4.10
N LEU A 88 -4.93 0.27 -3.86
CA LEU A 88 -3.51 0.33 -3.52
C LEU A 88 -3.41 0.66 -2.03
N ILE A 89 -2.74 -0.20 -1.27
CA ILE A 89 -2.46 0.06 0.14
C ILE A 89 -0.99 0.35 0.32
N CYS A 90 -0.69 1.52 0.86
CA CYS A 90 0.66 1.95 1.19
C CYS A 90 0.88 1.77 2.69
N LEU A 91 1.86 0.95 3.07
CA LEU A 91 2.25 0.73 4.47
C LEU A 91 3.56 1.44 4.77
N GLY A 92 3.55 2.37 5.71
CA GLY A 92 4.74 3.10 6.14
C GLY A 92 5.23 2.58 7.48
N VAL A 93 6.50 2.20 7.55
CA VAL A 93 7.10 1.61 8.75
C VAL A 93 8.04 2.60 9.42
N ARG A 94 7.79 2.90 10.68
CA ARG A 94 8.67 3.67 11.56
C ARG A 94 9.19 2.78 12.68
N GLU A 95 10.15 3.30 13.43
CA GLU A 95 10.71 2.58 14.58
C GLU A 95 9.67 2.23 15.64
N ASP A 96 8.67 3.08 15.81
CA ASP A 96 7.71 3.00 16.90
C ASP A 96 6.27 2.75 16.43
N LYS A 97 5.99 2.73 15.12
CA LYS A 97 4.63 2.52 14.64
C LYS A 97 4.54 2.21 13.16
N LEU A 98 3.40 1.62 12.80
CA LEU A 98 3.02 1.32 11.44
C LEU A 98 1.88 2.25 11.03
N LEU A 99 2.00 2.79 9.83
CA LEU A 99 1.04 3.75 9.26
C LEU A 99 0.56 3.23 7.90
N TYR A 100 -0.56 3.76 7.41
CA TYR A 100 -1.09 3.32 6.12
C TYR A 100 -1.86 4.42 5.41
N ARG A 101 -2.07 4.21 4.11
CA ARG A 101 -3.04 4.96 3.32
C ARG A 101 -3.60 4.06 2.23
N ILE A 102 -4.91 4.13 1.99
CA ILE A 102 -5.60 3.36 0.97
C ILE A 102 -6.03 4.28 -0.16
N PHE A 103 -5.70 3.90 -1.38
CA PHE A 103 -6.15 4.59 -2.60
C PHE A 103 -6.95 3.63 -3.47
N LYS A 104 -7.94 4.17 -4.19
CA LYS A 104 -8.61 3.42 -5.25
C LYS A 104 -7.74 3.50 -6.51
N LYS A 105 -7.81 2.47 -7.35
CA LYS A 105 -7.06 2.46 -8.61
C LYS A 105 -7.44 3.65 -9.50
N ASP A 106 -8.72 4.02 -9.53
CA ASP A 106 -9.20 5.14 -10.35
C ASP A 106 -8.76 6.51 -9.83
N GLU A 107 -8.14 6.58 -8.68
CA GLU A 107 -7.53 7.81 -8.15
C GLU A 107 -6.14 8.07 -8.75
N ILE A 108 -5.59 7.11 -9.49
CA ILE A 108 -4.39 7.32 -10.31
C ILE A 108 -4.83 7.87 -11.67
N ASN A 109 -4.45 9.10 -11.96
CA ASN A 109 -4.89 9.79 -13.16
C ASN A 109 -3.70 10.25 -14.01
N TYR A 110 -3.80 10.01 -15.33
CA TYR A 110 -2.85 10.55 -16.29
C TYR A 110 -3.37 11.89 -16.80
N ILE A 111 -2.59 12.94 -16.60
CA ILE A 111 -2.94 14.28 -17.08
C ILE A 111 -2.18 14.52 -18.38
N HIS A 112 -2.88 14.43 -19.51
CA HIS A 112 -2.29 14.51 -20.86
C HIS A 112 -1.54 15.82 -21.10
N LYS A 113 -2.07 16.93 -20.62
CA LYS A 113 -1.46 18.24 -20.79
C LYS A 113 -0.07 18.31 -20.16
N GLU A 114 0.11 17.66 -19.00
CA GLU A 114 1.37 17.65 -18.27
C GLU A 114 2.23 16.42 -18.57
N ARG A 115 1.65 15.42 -19.24
CA ARG A 115 2.28 14.13 -19.55
C ARG A 115 2.79 13.43 -18.28
N LYS A 116 1.97 13.44 -17.24
CA LYS A 116 2.33 12.90 -15.92
C LYS A 116 1.15 12.18 -15.28
N TYR A 117 1.49 11.21 -14.43
CA TYR A 117 0.52 10.56 -13.57
C TYR A 117 0.46 11.26 -12.22
N PHE A 118 -0.75 11.37 -11.68
CA PHE A 118 -0.98 11.93 -10.34
C PHE A 118 -1.87 11.00 -9.54
N MET A 119 -1.58 10.87 -8.24
CA MET A 119 -2.52 10.31 -7.28
C MET A 119 -3.40 11.46 -6.80
N LYS A 120 -4.71 11.34 -7.03
CA LYS A 120 -5.65 12.40 -6.68
C LYS A 120 -6.81 11.83 -5.88
N GLN A 121 -6.91 12.22 -4.62
CA GLN A 121 -7.95 11.77 -3.70
C GLN A 121 -8.49 12.98 -2.95
N ASN A 122 -9.72 13.40 -3.27
CA ASN A 122 -10.31 14.64 -2.76
C ASN A 122 -9.37 15.82 -3.04
N GLU A 123 -8.91 16.53 -2.01
CA GLU A 123 -7.98 17.66 -2.16
C GLU A 123 -6.52 17.22 -2.22
N PHE A 124 -6.23 15.98 -1.89
CA PHE A 124 -4.89 15.42 -1.97
C PHE A 124 -4.51 15.22 -3.44
N LYS A 125 -3.33 15.73 -3.81
CA LYS A 125 -2.79 15.53 -5.15
C LYS A 125 -1.27 15.43 -5.07
N LYS A 126 -0.72 14.29 -5.53
CA LYS A 126 0.73 14.09 -5.59
C LYS A 126 1.11 13.45 -6.91
N GLN A 127 2.22 13.90 -7.47
CA GLN A 127 2.76 13.31 -8.69
C GLN A 127 3.36 11.94 -8.42
N LEU A 128 3.08 11.00 -9.32
CA LEU A 128 3.81 9.74 -9.41
C LEU A 128 5.03 10.00 -10.29
N VAL A 129 6.22 9.76 -9.76
CA VAL A 129 7.48 10.06 -10.47
C VAL A 129 8.04 8.78 -11.07
N PRO A 130 8.43 8.77 -12.37
CA PRO A 130 9.04 7.58 -12.97
C PRO A 130 10.28 7.16 -12.19
N MET A 131 10.40 5.87 -11.92
CA MET A 131 11.60 5.32 -11.27
C MET A 131 12.77 5.28 -12.23
N ASN A 132 12.47 5.10 -13.51
CA ASN A 132 13.46 5.13 -14.59
C ASN A 132 12.96 6.08 -15.68
N PRO A 133 13.62 7.23 -15.90
CA PRO A 133 13.18 8.19 -16.92
C PRO A 133 13.12 7.61 -18.35
N ASP A 134 13.95 6.61 -18.64
CA ASP A 134 14.00 5.97 -19.97
C ASP A 134 12.95 4.88 -20.13
N ASN A 135 12.38 4.38 -19.03
CA ASN A 135 11.38 3.34 -19.03
C ASN A 135 10.27 3.68 -18.04
N GLN A 136 9.25 4.36 -18.50
CA GLN A 136 8.15 4.87 -17.68
C GLN A 136 7.11 3.77 -17.42
N VAL A 137 7.51 2.68 -16.81
CA VAL A 137 6.63 1.55 -16.44
C VAL A 137 6.26 1.62 -14.96
N ASN A 138 7.27 1.79 -14.10
CA ASN A 138 7.08 1.83 -12.66
C ASN A 138 7.34 3.23 -12.13
N TYR A 139 6.53 3.62 -11.16
CA TYR A 139 6.53 4.95 -10.58
C TYR A 139 6.71 4.88 -9.08
N LYS A 140 7.16 5.98 -8.50
CA LYS A 140 7.26 6.14 -7.06
C LYS A 140 6.30 7.21 -6.58
N LEU A 141 5.72 6.96 -5.40
CA LEU A 141 4.86 7.90 -4.69
C LEU A 141 5.52 8.19 -3.35
N THR A 142 5.83 9.46 -3.08
CA THR A 142 6.42 9.86 -1.80
C THR A 142 5.34 10.51 -0.95
N LEU A 143 5.08 9.94 0.22
CA LEU A 143 4.10 10.46 1.16
C LEU A 143 4.77 10.99 2.42
N ASN A 144 4.29 12.12 2.90
CA ASN A 144 4.70 12.66 4.19
C ASN A 144 3.96 11.90 5.29
N ILE A 145 4.57 11.81 6.48
CA ILE A 145 3.97 11.12 7.62
C ILE A 145 2.57 11.65 7.95
N LYS A 146 2.33 12.95 7.73
CA LYS A 146 1.02 13.57 7.98
C LYS A 146 -0.05 13.12 6.99
N GLU A 147 0.35 12.50 5.89
CA GLU A 147 -0.55 12.01 4.85
C GLU A 147 -0.91 10.53 5.06
N LEU A 148 -0.44 9.94 6.15
CA LEU A 148 -0.70 8.56 6.52
C LEU A 148 -1.53 8.46 7.79
N GLU A 149 -2.31 7.38 7.90
CA GLU A 149 -3.17 7.10 9.04
C GLU A 149 -2.52 6.10 9.99
N GLU A 150 -2.94 6.14 11.26
CA GLU A 150 -2.52 5.15 12.25
C GLU A 150 -3.09 3.77 11.90
N ILE A 151 -2.28 2.72 12.07
CA ILE A 151 -2.68 1.36 11.72
C ILE A 151 -3.92 0.88 12.48
N THR A 152 -4.18 1.45 13.65
CA THR A 152 -5.36 1.09 14.45
C THR A 152 -6.68 1.39 13.74
N ASN A 153 -6.66 2.27 12.74
CA ASN A 153 -7.84 2.61 11.95
C ASN A 153 -8.03 1.71 10.71
N LEU A 154 -7.09 0.80 10.45
CA LEU A 154 -7.06 0.04 9.21
C LEU A 154 -8.26 -0.88 9.02
N ILE A 155 -8.61 -1.67 10.05
CA ILE A 155 -9.71 -2.64 9.92
C ILE A 155 -11.02 -1.93 9.61
N LYS A 156 -11.31 -0.85 10.32
CA LYS A 156 -12.55 -0.10 10.11
C LYS A 156 -12.62 0.49 8.71
N GLU A 157 -11.51 1.01 8.20
CA GLU A 157 -11.47 1.55 6.84
C GLU A 157 -11.59 0.44 5.78
N LEU A 158 -10.96 -0.71 5.98
CA LEU A 158 -11.09 -1.84 5.08
C LEU A 158 -12.53 -2.36 5.04
N GLU A 159 -13.19 -2.47 6.19
CA GLU A 159 -14.60 -2.85 6.25
C GLU A 159 -15.46 -1.87 5.47
N ARG A 160 -15.19 -0.59 5.59
CA ARG A 160 -15.91 0.44 4.85
C ARG A 160 -15.71 0.32 3.35
N VAL A 161 -14.45 0.16 2.87
CA VAL A 161 -14.19 0.06 1.43
C VAL A 161 -14.67 -1.25 0.83
N LEU A 162 -14.79 -2.29 1.64
CA LEU A 162 -15.35 -3.58 1.23
C LEU A 162 -16.88 -3.64 1.34
N GLY A 163 -17.50 -2.60 1.89
CA GLY A 163 -18.94 -2.55 2.07
C GLY A 163 -19.48 -3.46 3.17
N LEU A 164 -18.68 -3.70 4.19
CA LEU A 164 -19.01 -4.64 5.28
C LEU A 164 -19.51 -3.95 6.55
N ASP A 165 -19.50 -2.62 6.59
CA ASP A 165 -19.97 -1.85 7.75
C ASP A 165 -21.48 -1.55 7.69
#